data_7d0986b32ff98581ac84ab7dbc39f418
#
_entry.id   7d0986b32ff98581ac84ab7dbc39f418
#
_cell.length_a   1.000
_cell.length_b   1.000
_cell.length_c   1.000
_cell.angle_alpha   90.00
_cell.angle_beta   90.00
_cell.angle_gamma   90.00
#
_symmetry.space_group_name_H-M   'P 1'
#
loop_
_entity.id
_entity.type
_entity.pdbx_description
1 polymer ?
#
loop_
_entity_poly.entity_id
_entity_poly.type
_entity_poly.pdbx_seq_one_letter_code
_entity_poly.pdbx_strand_id
1 'polypeptide(L)'
;MEFRKTKKENPEQVSEIMKKHPADSLKFRPYKPSDAEAIVSWIKDETVLRKWSSDRFGDYPIKPEDINHKYLECNGDCEEPDNFYPMTAADENGPVGHLILRYTNPEKTTIRLGFIIVDESKRGKGYGKRMVQMATKYAFEMLKAEKVTLGVFDNNPAAYHCYKAAGFEEIKSEKEIVLEILGEQWKIIELERKKE
;
A
#
# COMPACT_ATOMS: atom_id res chain seq x y z
N MET A 1 -4.87 15.88 60.26
CA MET A 1 -4.02 15.42 59.14
C MET A 1 -4.70 14.19 58.53
N GLU A 2 -5.47 14.36 57.48
CA GLU A 2 -6.12 13.27 56.78
C GLU A 2 -5.23 12.76 55.64
N PHE A 3 -4.86 11.49 55.72
CA PHE A 3 -4.14 10.80 54.65
C PHE A 3 -5.11 10.46 53.51
N ARG A 4 -4.98 11.14 52.35
CA ARG A 4 -5.66 10.75 51.12
C ARG A 4 -5.16 9.37 50.67
N LYS A 5 -6.08 8.38 50.67
CA LYS A 5 -5.85 7.08 50.05
C LYS A 5 -5.77 7.27 48.52
N THR A 6 -4.61 7.04 47.97
CA THR A 6 -4.42 6.90 46.51
C THR A 6 -5.17 5.63 46.06
N LYS A 7 -6.12 5.80 45.13
CA LYS A 7 -6.76 4.69 44.43
C LYS A 7 -5.67 3.90 43.69
N LYS A 8 -5.48 2.64 44.06
CA LYS A 8 -4.71 1.66 43.30
C LYS A 8 -5.47 1.41 41.99
N GLU A 9 -4.91 1.78 40.88
CA GLU A 9 -5.42 1.43 39.55
C GLU A 9 -5.39 -0.10 39.41
N ASN A 10 -6.48 -0.67 38.90
CA ASN A 10 -6.64 -2.09 38.72
C ASN A 10 -5.68 -2.62 37.64
N PRO A 11 -4.80 -3.60 37.94
CA PRO A 11 -3.84 -4.13 36.95
C PRO A 11 -4.48 -4.70 35.68
N GLU A 12 -5.74 -5.14 35.76
CA GLU A 12 -6.49 -5.63 34.58
C GLU A 12 -6.91 -4.49 33.64
N GLN A 13 -7.25 -3.29 34.17
CA GLN A 13 -7.54 -2.11 33.35
C GLN A 13 -6.28 -1.55 32.66
N VAL A 14 -5.12 -1.66 33.29
CA VAL A 14 -3.84 -1.25 32.67
C VAL A 14 -3.45 -2.21 31.55
N SER A 15 -3.77 -3.51 31.65
CA SER A 15 -3.52 -4.53 30.61
C SER A 15 -4.43 -4.38 29.39
N GLU A 16 -5.66 -3.88 29.55
CA GLU A 16 -6.58 -3.62 28.43
C GLU A 16 -6.19 -2.37 27.62
N ILE A 17 -5.59 -1.37 28.26
CA ILE A 17 -5.13 -0.13 27.59
C ILE A 17 -3.90 -0.37 26.70
N MET A 18 -3.19 -1.49 26.85
CA MET A 18 -1.96 -1.81 26.11
C MET A 18 -2.09 -2.89 25.03
N LYS A 19 -3.28 -3.27 24.59
CA LYS A 19 -3.41 -4.09 23.37
C LYS A 19 -3.17 -3.20 22.15
N LYS A 20 -1.90 -2.87 21.88
CA LYS A 20 -1.48 -2.26 20.60
C LYS A 20 -2.01 -3.14 19.48
N HIS A 21 -2.78 -2.53 18.55
CA HIS A 21 -3.21 -3.23 17.35
C HIS A 21 -1.94 -3.69 16.59
N PRO A 22 -1.86 -4.94 16.10
CA PRO A 22 -0.65 -5.44 15.43
C PRO A 22 -0.12 -4.51 14.34
N ALA A 23 -1.00 -3.81 13.64
CA ALA A 23 -0.63 -2.84 12.61
C ALA A 23 -0.03 -1.52 13.17
N ASP A 24 -0.10 -1.25 14.47
CA ASP A 24 0.48 -0.03 15.07
C ASP A 24 2.01 -0.10 15.17
N SER A 25 2.59 -1.31 15.12
CA SER A 25 4.05 -1.53 15.10
C SER A 25 4.67 -1.41 13.71
N LEU A 26 3.86 -1.18 12.66
CA LEU A 26 4.33 -1.07 11.29
C LEU A 26 5.35 0.06 11.13
N LYS A 27 6.47 -0.29 10.49
CA LYS A 27 7.48 0.65 9.98
C LYS A 27 7.35 0.74 8.48
N PHE A 28 7.53 1.93 7.93
CA PHE A 28 7.48 2.20 6.50
C PHE A 28 8.84 2.72 6.06
N ARG A 29 9.49 2.05 5.12
CA ARG A 29 10.85 2.32 4.69
C ARG A 29 11.02 2.12 3.19
N PRO A 30 12.09 2.67 2.59
CA PRO A 30 12.45 2.33 1.22
C PRO A 30 12.61 0.81 1.03
N TYR A 31 12.25 0.36 -0.17
CA TYR A 31 12.45 -1.01 -0.63
C TYR A 31 13.94 -1.39 -0.58
N LYS A 32 14.19 -2.65 -0.30
CA LYS A 32 15.52 -3.28 -0.39
C LYS A 32 15.45 -4.47 -1.34
N PRO A 33 16.51 -4.79 -2.08
CA PRO A 33 16.53 -5.95 -2.99
C PRO A 33 16.09 -7.27 -2.33
N SER A 34 16.42 -7.45 -1.06
CA SER A 34 15.99 -8.62 -0.27
C SER A 34 14.47 -8.70 -0.01
N ASP A 35 13.72 -7.61 -0.19
CA ASP A 35 12.28 -7.61 0.00
C ASP A 35 11.56 -8.32 -1.15
N ALA A 36 12.21 -8.46 -2.31
CA ALA A 36 11.64 -9.09 -3.50
C ALA A 36 11.18 -10.53 -3.24
N GLU A 37 11.93 -11.29 -2.45
CA GLU A 37 11.57 -12.67 -2.09
C GLU A 37 10.23 -12.72 -1.35
N ALA A 38 10.03 -11.82 -0.39
CA ALA A 38 8.78 -11.72 0.34
C ALA A 38 7.63 -11.33 -0.59
N ILE A 39 7.82 -10.30 -1.45
CA ILE A 39 6.79 -9.84 -2.40
C ILE A 39 6.38 -10.97 -3.34
N VAL A 40 7.33 -11.67 -3.95
CA VAL A 40 7.06 -12.82 -4.84
C VAL A 40 6.30 -13.91 -4.09
N SER A 41 6.66 -14.18 -2.84
CA SER A 41 5.99 -15.19 -2.02
C SER A 41 4.51 -14.89 -1.75
N TRP A 42 4.08 -13.63 -1.83
CA TRP A 42 2.68 -13.21 -1.66
C TRP A 42 1.86 -13.32 -2.95
N ILE A 43 2.52 -13.48 -4.10
CA ILE A 43 1.88 -13.64 -5.41
C ILE A 43 1.69 -15.13 -5.67
N LYS A 44 0.49 -15.63 -5.37
CA LYS A 44 0.20 -17.07 -5.36
C LYS A 44 -0.22 -17.64 -6.71
N ASP A 45 -0.71 -16.78 -7.60
CA ASP A 45 -1.20 -17.14 -8.92
C ASP A 45 -1.16 -15.94 -9.86
N GLU A 46 -1.48 -16.19 -11.12
CA GLU A 46 -1.48 -15.15 -12.15
C GLU A 46 -2.55 -14.08 -11.92
N THR A 47 -3.71 -14.45 -11.38
CA THR A 47 -4.77 -13.48 -11.04
C THR A 47 -4.27 -12.46 -9.99
N VAL A 48 -3.56 -12.94 -8.96
CA VAL A 48 -2.93 -12.07 -7.95
C VAL A 48 -1.87 -11.18 -8.59
N LEU A 49 -1.04 -11.73 -9.49
CA LEU A 49 -0.04 -10.95 -10.24
C LEU A 49 -0.71 -9.81 -11.01
N ARG A 50 -1.76 -10.13 -11.79
CA ARG A 50 -2.49 -9.13 -12.60
C ARG A 50 -3.21 -8.09 -11.73
N LYS A 51 -3.83 -8.49 -10.62
CA LYS A 51 -4.45 -7.55 -9.66
C LYS A 51 -3.43 -6.62 -9.01
N TRP A 52 -2.21 -7.08 -8.79
CA TRP A 52 -1.14 -6.30 -8.18
C TRP A 52 -0.48 -5.34 -9.17
N SER A 53 -0.13 -5.81 -10.36
CA SER A 53 0.74 -5.09 -11.28
C SER A 53 0.14 -4.85 -12.67
N SER A 54 -1.09 -5.31 -12.94
CA SER A 54 -1.66 -5.33 -14.28
C SER A 54 -0.75 -6.13 -15.24
N ASP A 55 -0.35 -5.54 -16.33
CA ASP A 55 0.54 -6.08 -17.37
C ASP A 55 2.02 -5.65 -17.22
N ARG A 56 2.37 -5.02 -16.08
CA ARG A 56 3.71 -4.41 -15.89
C ARG A 56 4.82 -5.41 -15.66
N PHE A 57 4.50 -6.63 -15.31
CA PHE A 57 5.42 -7.77 -15.28
C PHE A 57 5.02 -8.79 -16.33
N GLY A 58 5.98 -9.62 -16.76
CA GLY A 58 5.75 -10.70 -17.71
C GLY A 58 4.81 -11.79 -17.19
N ASP A 59 4.97 -12.99 -17.69
CA ASP A 59 4.12 -14.12 -17.33
C ASP A 59 4.40 -14.61 -15.90
N TYR A 60 3.36 -15.18 -15.28
CA TYR A 60 3.50 -15.86 -13.99
C TYR A 60 4.17 -17.24 -14.19
N PRO A 61 5.05 -17.67 -13.27
CA PRO A 61 5.49 -16.99 -12.05
C PRO A 61 6.64 -15.98 -12.29
N ILE A 62 6.59 -14.84 -11.62
CA ILE A 62 7.72 -13.89 -11.59
C ILE A 62 8.73 -14.30 -10.52
N LYS A 63 9.95 -13.79 -10.64
CA LYS A 63 11.07 -14.05 -9.74
C LYS A 63 11.49 -12.78 -8.99
N PRO A 64 12.22 -12.90 -7.86
CA PRO A 64 12.78 -11.74 -7.17
C PRO A 64 13.64 -10.85 -8.07
N GLU A 65 14.38 -11.45 -9.02
CA GLU A 65 15.22 -10.74 -9.97
C GLU A 65 14.40 -9.83 -10.90
N ASP A 66 13.19 -10.24 -11.30
CA ASP A 66 12.31 -9.44 -12.16
C ASP A 66 11.88 -8.14 -11.44
N ILE A 67 11.57 -8.23 -10.14
CA ILE A 67 11.24 -7.05 -9.32
C ILE A 67 12.47 -6.17 -9.16
N ASN A 68 13.63 -6.76 -8.81
CA ASN A 68 14.86 -6.01 -8.63
C ASN A 68 15.30 -5.29 -9.91
N HIS A 69 15.24 -5.98 -11.05
CA HIS A 69 15.54 -5.38 -12.35
C HIS A 69 14.61 -4.19 -12.64
N LYS A 70 13.30 -4.39 -12.55
CA LYS A 70 12.32 -3.33 -12.78
C LYS A 70 12.52 -2.13 -11.86
N TYR A 71 12.83 -2.33 -10.59
CA TYR A 71 12.91 -1.25 -9.61
C TYR A 71 14.25 -0.53 -9.59
N LEU A 72 15.35 -1.26 -9.74
CA LEU A 72 16.70 -0.72 -9.55
C LEU A 72 17.36 -0.32 -10.88
N GLU A 73 17.05 -1.01 -11.96
CA GLU A 73 17.69 -0.79 -13.27
C GLU A 73 16.76 -0.04 -14.23
N CYS A 74 15.45 -0.30 -14.17
CA CYS A 74 14.46 0.31 -15.07
C CYS A 74 13.66 1.47 -14.42
N ASN A 75 14.00 1.93 -13.22
CA ASN A 75 13.29 3.02 -12.53
C ASN A 75 11.76 2.82 -12.50
N GLY A 76 11.29 1.56 -12.41
CA GLY A 76 9.88 1.23 -12.43
C GLY A 76 9.15 1.61 -13.72
N ASP A 77 9.85 1.67 -14.85
CA ASP A 77 9.39 2.16 -16.15
C ASP A 77 8.95 3.66 -16.13
N CYS A 78 9.47 4.46 -15.19
CA CYS A 78 9.26 5.89 -15.17
C CYS A 78 10.31 6.59 -16.04
N GLU A 79 9.85 7.44 -16.96
CA GLU A 79 10.73 8.22 -17.87
C GLU A 79 11.58 9.23 -17.08
N GLU A 80 10.98 9.87 -16.07
CA GLU A 80 11.67 10.87 -15.26
C GLU A 80 12.58 10.19 -14.22
N PRO A 81 13.85 10.57 -14.13
CA PRO A 81 14.73 10.17 -13.05
C PRO A 81 14.10 10.58 -11.70
N ASP A 82 14.32 9.78 -10.67
CA ASP A 82 13.86 10.06 -9.31
C ASP A 82 12.33 10.20 -9.15
N ASN A 83 11.54 9.62 -10.06
CA ASN A 83 10.08 9.59 -9.95
C ASN A 83 9.53 8.21 -9.60
N PHE A 84 10.31 7.38 -8.94
CA PHE A 84 9.88 6.05 -8.54
C PHE A 84 10.33 5.76 -7.10
N TYR A 85 9.37 5.65 -6.18
CA TYR A 85 9.63 5.47 -4.75
C TYR A 85 9.02 4.15 -4.27
N PRO A 86 9.72 3.02 -4.44
CA PRO A 86 9.25 1.73 -3.91
C PRO A 86 9.47 1.68 -2.40
N MET A 87 8.41 1.30 -1.67
CA MET A 87 8.39 1.32 -0.22
C MET A 87 7.88 0.00 0.34
N THR A 88 8.48 -0.43 1.44
CA THR A 88 8.12 -1.65 2.15
C THR A 88 7.58 -1.31 3.54
N ALA A 89 6.43 -1.87 3.87
CA ALA A 89 5.93 -1.91 5.23
C ALA A 89 6.42 -3.19 5.91
N ALA A 90 6.98 -3.06 7.11
CA ALA A 90 7.53 -4.17 7.88
C ALA A 90 7.07 -4.10 9.33
N ASP A 91 6.84 -5.25 9.96
CA ASP A 91 6.71 -5.40 11.40
C ASP A 91 8.00 -5.99 12.01
N GLU A 92 7.96 -6.44 13.24
CA GLU A 92 9.11 -7.05 13.93
C GLU A 92 9.59 -8.37 13.31
N ASN A 93 8.74 -9.03 12.51
CA ASN A 93 9.01 -10.30 11.86
C ASN A 93 9.49 -10.13 10.40
N GLY A 94 9.53 -8.90 9.89
CA GLY A 94 10.00 -8.60 8.54
C GLY A 94 8.97 -7.91 7.65
N PRO A 95 9.15 -7.97 6.30
CA PRO A 95 8.22 -7.39 5.35
C PRO A 95 6.81 -7.97 5.47
N VAL A 96 5.80 -7.11 5.46
CA VAL A 96 4.38 -7.50 5.52
C VAL A 96 3.54 -6.88 4.41
N GLY A 97 4.07 -5.89 3.70
CA GLY A 97 3.42 -5.27 2.57
C GLY A 97 4.36 -4.38 1.78
N HIS A 98 3.95 -4.08 0.57
CA HIS A 98 4.71 -3.28 -0.37
C HIS A 98 3.80 -2.40 -1.20
N LEU A 99 4.31 -1.25 -1.63
CA LEU A 99 3.70 -0.36 -2.62
C LEU A 99 4.76 0.56 -3.24
N ILE A 100 4.38 1.21 -4.31
CA ILE A 100 5.19 2.27 -4.91
C ILE A 100 4.45 3.62 -4.86
N LEU A 101 5.22 4.70 -4.89
CA LEU A 101 4.72 6.05 -5.10
C LEU A 101 5.41 6.64 -6.34
N ARG A 102 4.69 7.42 -7.12
CA ARG A 102 5.24 8.20 -8.24
C ARG A 102 4.41 9.45 -8.49
N TYR A 103 5.03 10.52 -8.92
CA TYR A 103 4.31 11.68 -9.42
C TYR A 103 3.65 11.35 -10.77
N THR A 104 2.48 11.95 -11.02
CA THR A 104 1.72 11.74 -12.26
C THR A 104 1.47 13.03 -13.02
N ASN A 105 2.03 14.15 -12.56
CA ASN A 105 1.93 15.45 -13.22
C ASN A 105 3.26 16.21 -13.11
N PRO A 106 3.60 17.07 -14.10
CA PRO A 106 4.85 17.84 -14.12
C PRO A 106 5.04 18.76 -12.91
N GLU A 107 3.95 19.28 -12.35
CA GLU A 107 3.94 20.16 -11.17
C GLU A 107 4.30 19.43 -9.88
N LYS A 108 4.41 18.11 -9.91
CA LYS A 108 4.70 17.23 -8.74
C LYS A 108 3.74 17.44 -7.56
N THR A 109 2.47 17.74 -7.87
CA THR A 109 1.41 17.93 -6.85
C THR A 109 0.55 16.68 -6.64
N THR A 110 0.58 15.73 -7.59
CA THR A 110 -0.22 14.50 -7.52
C THR A 110 0.68 13.27 -7.49
N ILE A 111 0.54 12.48 -6.42
CA ILE A 111 1.19 11.17 -6.26
C ILE A 111 0.19 10.06 -6.59
N ARG A 112 0.63 9.05 -7.34
CA ARG A 112 -0.10 7.80 -7.50
C ARG A 112 0.55 6.69 -6.69
N LEU A 113 -0.26 5.98 -5.91
CA LEU A 113 0.12 4.72 -5.31
C LEU A 113 -0.13 3.59 -6.31
N GLY A 114 0.80 2.68 -6.41
CA GLY A 114 0.70 1.49 -7.26
C GLY A 114 1.35 0.27 -6.62
N PHE A 115 1.23 -0.88 -7.26
CA PHE A 115 1.82 -2.15 -6.83
C PHE A 115 1.57 -2.45 -5.34
N ILE A 116 0.33 -2.19 -4.89
CA ILE A 116 -0.06 -2.35 -3.48
C ILE A 116 -0.35 -3.83 -3.21
N ILE A 117 0.46 -4.44 -2.34
CA ILE A 117 0.27 -5.83 -1.90
C ILE A 117 0.54 -5.96 -0.41
N VAL A 118 -0.18 -6.86 0.23
CA VAL A 118 0.01 -7.22 1.65
C VAL A 118 0.07 -8.73 1.75
N ASP A 119 0.96 -9.24 2.57
CA ASP A 119 1.05 -10.64 2.95
C ASP A 119 -0.35 -11.18 3.30
N GLU A 120 -0.76 -12.25 2.63
CA GLU A 120 -2.08 -12.83 2.80
C GLU A 120 -2.36 -13.20 4.26
N SER A 121 -1.38 -13.72 4.98
CA SER A 121 -1.49 -14.08 6.39
C SER A 121 -1.77 -12.89 7.32
N LYS A 122 -1.53 -11.67 6.83
CA LYS A 122 -1.72 -10.40 7.53
C LYS A 122 -3.02 -9.69 7.13
N ARG A 123 -3.75 -10.19 6.13
CA ARG A 123 -5.02 -9.57 5.68
C ARG A 123 -6.09 -9.65 6.78
N GLY A 124 -7.06 -8.75 6.73
CA GLY A 124 -8.12 -8.65 7.75
C GLY A 124 -7.67 -8.05 9.09
N LYS A 125 -6.36 -7.82 9.29
CA LYS A 125 -5.76 -7.32 10.55
C LYS A 125 -5.33 -5.85 10.46
N GLY A 126 -5.92 -5.06 9.56
CA GLY A 126 -5.67 -3.62 9.43
C GLY A 126 -4.35 -3.21 8.77
N TYR A 127 -3.45 -4.14 8.44
CA TYR A 127 -2.12 -3.83 7.87
C TYR A 127 -2.22 -3.05 6.55
N GLY A 128 -3.09 -3.45 5.63
CA GLY A 128 -3.27 -2.76 4.34
C GLY A 128 -3.74 -1.32 4.53
N LYS A 129 -4.77 -1.10 5.34
CA LYS A 129 -5.25 0.25 5.68
C LYS A 129 -4.14 1.10 6.27
N ARG A 130 -3.40 0.57 7.25
CA ARG A 130 -2.32 1.29 7.92
C ARG A 130 -1.19 1.65 6.96
N MET A 131 -0.77 0.71 6.11
CA MET A 131 0.26 0.93 5.09
C MET A 131 -0.13 2.04 4.12
N VAL A 132 -1.35 2.01 3.58
CA VAL A 132 -1.85 3.04 2.67
C VAL A 132 -1.94 4.41 3.36
N GLN A 133 -2.37 4.46 4.63
CA GLN A 133 -2.37 5.71 5.41
C GLN A 133 -0.95 6.25 5.63
N MET A 134 0.04 5.40 5.92
CA MET A 134 1.44 5.82 6.07
C MET A 134 2.02 6.33 4.74
N ALA A 135 1.73 5.66 3.62
CA ALA A 135 2.14 6.11 2.29
C ALA A 135 1.52 7.47 1.92
N THR A 136 0.23 7.65 2.22
CA THR A 136 -0.48 8.92 2.01
C THR A 136 0.13 10.05 2.85
N LYS A 137 0.41 9.78 4.12
CA LYS A 137 1.09 10.73 5.00
C LYS A 137 2.47 11.09 4.46
N TYR A 138 3.26 10.10 4.04
CA TYR A 138 4.57 10.32 3.42
C TYR A 138 4.46 11.18 2.16
N ALA A 139 3.49 10.92 1.28
CA ALA A 139 3.25 11.72 0.09
C ALA A 139 2.95 13.19 0.44
N PHE A 140 2.11 13.46 1.42
CA PHE A 140 1.74 14.83 1.80
C PHE A 140 2.85 15.56 2.56
N GLU A 141 3.51 14.90 3.50
CA GLU A 141 4.49 15.54 4.39
C GLU A 141 5.89 15.62 3.79
N MET A 142 6.35 14.55 3.15
CA MET A 142 7.72 14.45 2.63
C MET A 142 7.79 14.83 1.15
N LEU A 143 6.90 14.28 0.33
CA LEU A 143 6.89 14.54 -1.11
C LEU A 143 6.09 15.80 -1.49
N LYS A 144 5.45 16.47 -0.52
CA LYS A 144 4.71 17.72 -0.70
C LYS A 144 3.55 17.65 -1.69
N ALA A 145 3.03 16.46 -1.92
CA ALA A 145 1.85 16.29 -2.76
C ALA A 145 0.61 16.97 -2.13
N GLU A 146 -0.28 17.42 -2.98
CA GLU A 146 -1.59 17.96 -2.60
C GLU A 146 -2.70 16.90 -2.73
N LYS A 147 -2.42 15.89 -3.56
CA LYS A 147 -3.36 14.82 -3.87
C LYS A 147 -2.63 13.48 -4.02
N VAL A 148 -3.27 12.43 -3.52
CA VAL A 148 -2.84 11.03 -3.72
C VAL A 148 -3.94 10.28 -4.44
N THR A 149 -3.59 9.53 -5.48
CA THR A 149 -4.51 8.71 -6.28
C THR A 149 -4.09 7.25 -6.27
N LEU A 150 -5.03 6.37 -6.53
CA LEU A 150 -4.78 4.95 -6.81
C LEU A 150 -5.92 4.38 -7.66
N GLY A 151 -5.65 3.28 -8.34
CA GLY A 151 -6.67 2.51 -9.06
C GLY A 151 -6.84 1.14 -8.44
N VAL A 152 -8.04 0.60 -8.53
CA VAL A 152 -8.37 -0.77 -8.11
C VAL A 152 -9.30 -1.42 -9.13
N PHE A 153 -9.07 -2.68 -9.45
CA PHE A 153 -10.00 -3.42 -10.30
C PHE A 153 -11.32 -3.70 -9.57
N ASP A 154 -12.43 -3.60 -10.27
CA ASP A 154 -13.79 -3.83 -9.74
C ASP A 154 -13.98 -5.25 -9.19
N ASN A 155 -13.22 -6.22 -9.71
CA ASN A 155 -13.17 -7.58 -9.19
C ASN A 155 -12.23 -7.76 -7.97
N ASN A 156 -11.78 -6.66 -7.33
CA ASN A 156 -10.98 -6.67 -6.10
C ASN A 156 -11.65 -5.89 -4.95
N PRO A 157 -12.85 -6.33 -4.49
CA PRO A 157 -13.60 -5.60 -3.47
C PRO A 157 -12.86 -5.46 -2.14
N ALA A 158 -11.98 -6.40 -1.79
CA ALA A 158 -11.20 -6.33 -0.56
C ALA A 158 -10.23 -5.13 -0.56
N ALA A 159 -9.53 -4.88 -1.67
CA ALA A 159 -8.68 -3.72 -1.82
C ALA A 159 -9.50 -2.42 -1.88
N TYR A 160 -10.60 -2.40 -2.62
CA TYR A 160 -11.52 -1.26 -2.68
C TYR A 160 -11.97 -0.81 -1.28
N HIS A 161 -12.51 -1.73 -0.46
CA HIS A 161 -12.95 -1.42 0.90
C HIS A 161 -11.78 -0.98 1.81
N CYS A 162 -10.60 -1.55 1.61
CA CYS A 162 -9.39 -1.14 2.32
C CYS A 162 -9.05 0.34 2.03
N TYR A 163 -9.10 0.76 0.76
CA TYR A 163 -8.81 2.13 0.35
C TYR A 163 -9.88 3.12 0.83
N LYS A 164 -11.17 2.76 0.74
CA LYS A 164 -12.25 3.55 1.33
C LYS A 164 -12.04 3.75 2.83
N ALA A 165 -11.69 2.68 3.56
CA ALA A 165 -11.39 2.75 4.99
C ALA A 165 -10.12 3.55 5.31
N ALA A 166 -9.19 3.70 4.35
CA ALA A 166 -8.01 4.57 4.48
C ALA A 166 -8.30 6.04 4.17
N GLY A 167 -9.54 6.39 3.79
CA GLY A 167 -10.00 7.76 3.55
C GLY A 167 -9.92 8.19 2.08
N PHE A 168 -9.86 7.25 1.15
CA PHE A 168 -9.95 7.55 -0.28
C PHE A 168 -11.42 7.61 -0.73
N GLU A 169 -11.70 8.49 -1.69
CA GLU A 169 -13.00 8.65 -2.32
C GLU A 169 -12.91 8.33 -3.80
N GLU A 170 -14.00 7.83 -4.39
CA GLU A 170 -14.05 7.55 -5.82
C GLU A 170 -14.01 8.86 -6.63
N ILE A 171 -13.22 8.84 -7.68
CA ILE A 171 -13.24 9.89 -8.71
C ILE A 171 -14.37 9.56 -9.68
N LYS A 172 -15.37 10.42 -9.74
CA LYS A 172 -16.43 10.33 -10.75
C LYS A 172 -15.82 10.70 -12.11
N SER A 173 -15.66 9.74 -12.99
CA SER A 173 -15.19 9.94 -14.36
C SER A 173 -16.30 9.58 -15.33
N GLU A 174 -16.45 10.39 -16.38
CA GLU A 174 -17.34 10.07 -17.50
C GLU A 174 -16.80 8.94 -18.39
N LYS A 175 -15.49 8.69 -18.33
CA LYS A 175 -14.82 7.64 -19.09
C LYS A 175 -14.46 6.48 -18.17
N GLU A 176 -15.00 5.32 -18.47
CA GLU A 176 -14.60 4.07 -17.83
C GLU A 176 -13.25 3.60 -18.39
N ILE A 177 -12.36 3.19 -17.51
CA ILE A 177 -11.09 2.55 -17.89
C ILE A 177 -11.31 1.05 -17.76
N VAL A 178 -11.28 0.35 -18.89
CA VAL A 178 -11.46 -1.10 -18.95
C VAL A 178 -10.23 -1.70 -19.62
N LEU A 179 -9.66 -2.73 -19.03
CA LEU A 179 -8.54 -3.48 -19.58
C LEU A 179 -8.97 -4.91 -19.84
N GLU A 180 -8.48 -5.49 -20.93
CA GLU A 180 -8.59 -6.92 -21.18
C GLU A 180 -7.45 -7.64 -20.46
N ILE A 181 -7.78 -8.45 -19.45
CA ILE A 181 -6.83 -9.17 -18.62
C ILE A 181 -7.32 -10.62 -18.48
N LEU A 182 -6.47 -11.58 -18.82
CA LEU A 182 -6.79 -13.02 -18.78
C LEU A 182 -8.06 -13.39 -19.58
N GLY A 183 -8.33 -12.67 -20.67
CA GLY A 183 -9.52 -12.88 -21.50
C GLY A 183 -10.81 -12.29 -20.91
N GLU A 184 -10.73 -11.53 -19.83
CA GLU A 184 -11.85 -10.87 -19.17
C GLU A 184 -11.71 -9.35 -19.23
N GLN A 185 -12.84 -8.64 -19.18
CA GLN A 185 -12.88 -7.17 -19.11
C GLN A 185 -12.85 -6.74 -17.64
N TRP A 186 -11.74 -6.16 -17.19
CA TRP A 186 -11.59 -5.64 -15.83
C TRP A 186 -11.68 -4.12 -15.84
N LYS A 187 -12.62 -3.58 -15.08
CA LYS A 187 -12.81 -2.14 -14.93
C LYS A 187 -11.93 -1.61 -13.80
N ILE A 188 -11.30 -0.46 -14.02
CA ILE A 188 -10.55 0.25 -12.98
C ILE A 188 -11.44 1.29 -12.34
N ILE A 189 -11.57 1.22 -11.01
CA ILE A 189 -12.16 2.24 -10.16
C ILE A 189 -11.03 3.12 -9.67
N GLU A 190 -11.06 4.41 -10.06
CA GLU A 190 -10.08 5.41 -9.63
C GLU A 190 -10.52 6.04 -8.32
N LEU A 191 -9.59 6.14 -7.36
CA LEU A 191 -9.84 6.79 -6.08
C LEU A 191 -8.78 7.86 -5.80
N GLU A 192 -9.17 8.90 -5.05
CA GLU A 192 -8.28 9.98 -4.61
C GLU A 192 -8.44 10.29 -3.12
N ARG A 193 -7.39 10.88 -2.57
CA ARG A 193 -7.43 11.57 -1.29
C ARG A 193 -6.67 12.89 -1.42
N LYS A 194 -7.31 13.99 -1.00
CA LYS A 194 -6.72 15.33 -0.99
C LYS A 194 -6.11 15.62 0.37
N LYS A 195 -5.10 16.46 0.38
CA LYS A 195 -4.54 17.02 1.60
C LYS A 195 -5.57 17.97 2.21
N GLU A 196 -5.84 17.80 3.49
CA GLU A 196 -6.68 18.69 4.29
C GLU A 196 -5.92 19.98 4.63
#